data_6457f2a721f35f0519be4c0bd07a876e
#
_entry.id   6457f2a721f35f0519be4c0bd07a876e
#
_cell.length_a   1.000
_cell.length_b   1.000
_cell.length_c   1.000
_cell.angle_alpha   90.00
_cell.angle_beta   90.00
_cell.angle_gamma   90.00
#
_symmetry.space_group_name_H-M   'P 1'
#
loop_
_entity.id
_entity.type
_entity.pdbx_description
1 polymer ?
#
loop_
_entity_poly.entity_id
_entity_poly.type
_entity_poly.pdbx_seq_one_letter_code
_entity_poly.pdbx_strand_id
1 'polypeptide(L)'
;MKLTKIEWRNFASYGNKIQSLTLDENTGLYLVVGENGAGKSTISDVITFGLYGKLDGKKLKDIPNRINGNAWVKITFVSNGEEYMVERGLDPSLFNLYVNGDLYDKAGSRSVQEYLTDDIIQIPNYVFNNTISLSINDFKSFLKMSPADKKSIIDKIFGFYVINEMRDLLKEESKGIRENIIRINGEIEALSKTILKTQNEMESLSEKIKETSKDEIKTLEDKISKFSSLATIHKEKMEGFNKTESEVSDQTRKLYRIITNSNESIRTVEKKIKLYDNDKCPTCESDLSGSFHQSVKDELNRQLDGFKKDLEENQKSYDDSLKQEGELRKEKSAITEKGNKISININSAKEELKRLKNAPSSQGLDSLKRIAEETRESVQEFTQDKAKEEKKNEWIKKIEDVLGDKGVKQLALKTILPSLNGNISELMNSLHLPYTVTFDEDFNASVVHMGEEISTSTLSTGEMKKVDFAVLLSVIKLMKIRFSSINLLFLDEIFSSVDPDGVYTILNTLRKICDDLGLNVFVINHAPMPTEIFDYKMEIQKRNNFSDLLIEKV
;
A
#
# COMPACT_ATOMS: atom_id res chain seq x y z
N MET A 1 20.51 -4.09 5.89
CA MET A 1 21.24 -2.92 5.31
C MET A 1 22.00 -2.22 6.43
N LYS A 2 23.33 -2.16 6.37
CA LYS A 2 24.20 -1.45 7.32
C LYS A 2 24.81 -0.26 6.58
N LEU A 3 24.39 0.96 6.87
CA LEU A 3 24.95 2.18 6.29
C LEU A 3 26.39 2.36 6.76
N THR A 4 27.30 2.66 5.82
CA THR A 4 28.72 2.86 6.08
C THR A 4 29.18 4.28 5.79
N LYS A 5 28.65 4.91 4.73
CA LYS A 5 29.06 6.26 4.34
C LYS A 5 27.91 7.02 3.68
N ILE A 6 27.82 8.30 4.01
CA ILE A 6 26.80 9.22 3.47
C ILE A 6 27.52 10.49 3.04
N GLU A 7 27.33 10.88 1.80
CA GLU A 7 27.98 12.05 1.22
C GLU A 7 26.93 12.91 0.53
N TRP A 8 26.98 14.24 0.72
CA TRP A 8 26.00 15.14 0.11
C TRP A 8 26.58 16.51 -0.16
N ARG A 9 25.99 17.23 -1.12
CA ARG A 9 26.24 18.64 -1.38
C ARG A 9 25.00 19.31 -1.97
N ASN A 10 24.95 20.62 -1.87
CA ASN A 10 23.87 21.45 -2.40
C ASN A 10 22.46 20.97 -1.98
N PHE A 11 22.35 20.40 -0.79
CA PHE A 11 21.12 19.87 -0.26
C PHE A 11 20.60 20.79 0.86
N ALA A 12 19.43 21.37 0.68
CA ALA A 12 18.82 22.34 1.60
C ALA A 12 19.79 23.48 1.97
N SER A 13 20.22 23.57 3.23
CA SER A 13 21.15 24.60 3.71
C SER A 13 22.63 24.34 3.37
N TYR A 14 22.98 23.14 2.94
CA TYR A 14 24.37 22.80 2.61
C TYR A 14 24.75 23.30 1.20
N GLY A 15 25.96 23.84 1.10
CA GLY A 15 26.49 24.39 -0.13
C GLY A 15 27.24 23.37 -1.01
N ASN A 16 28.07 23.89 -1.91
CA ASN A 16 28.76 23.09 -2.92
C ASN A 16 29.91 22.22 -2.37
N LYS A 17 30.36 22.47 -1.14
CA LYS A 17 31.34 21.63 -0.44
C LYS A 17 30.70 20.28 -0.11
N ILE A 18 31.35 19.19 -0.49
CA ILE A 18 30.88 17.86 -0.14
C ILE A 18 30.99 17.69 1.38
N GLN A 19 29.88 17.35 1.97
CA GLN A 19 29.82 16.87 3.35
C GLN A 19 29.92 15.36 3.36
N SER A 20 30.60 14.80 4.35
CA SER A 20 30.80 13.36 4.47
C SER A 20 30.58 12.90 5.90
N LEU A 21 29.76 11.89 6.07
CA LEU A 21 29.57 11.17 7.31
C LEU A 21 29.94 9.70 7.08
N THR A 22 31.04 9.28 7.70
CA THR A 22 31.43 7.87 7.72
C THR A 22 30.98 7.26 9.03
N LEU A 23 30.28 6.14 8.95
CA LEU A 23 29.84 5.38 10.10
C LEU A 23 30.81 4.23 10.30
N ASP A 24 31.42 4.17 11.46
CA ASP A 24 32.33 3.07 11.81
C ASP A 24 31.58 1.72 11.79
N GLU A 25 32.31 0.64 11.63
CA GLU A 25 31.78 -0.73 11.74
C GLU A 25 31.20 -1.00 13.12
N ASN A 26 31.61 -0.25 14.13
CA ASN A 26 31.08 -0.29 15.48
C ASN A 26 29.90 0.65 15.66
N THR A 27 29.04 0.31 16.60
CA THR A 27 27.92 1.15 17.04
C THR A 27 28.46 2.44 17.66
N GLY A 28 27.72 3.56 17.47
CA GLY A 28 28.13 4.85 18.01
C GLY A 28 26.98 5.74 18.43
N LEU A 29 27.21 6.50 19.50
CA LEU A 29 26.32 7.54 19.94
C LEU A 29 26.88 8.91 19.52
N TYR A 30 26.13 9.59 18.65
CA TYR A 30 26.53 10.87 18.03
C TYR A 30 25.73 12.02 18.62
N LEU A 31 26.40 13.02 19.14
CA LEU A 31 25.78 14.28 19.54
C LEU A 31 25.80 15.26 18.37
N VAL A 32 24.63 15.68 17.90
CA VAL A 32 24.49 16.63 16.79
C VAL A 32 24.10 18.00 17.34
N VAL A 33 25.00 18.96 17.23
CA VAL A 33 24.84 20.33 17.72
C VAL A 33 24.92 21.35 16.58
N GLY A 34 24.32 22.51 16.79
CA GLY A 34 24.33 23.62 15.85
C GLY A 34 23.15 24.55 16.07
N GLU A 35 23.21 25.75 15.51
CA GLU A 35 22.14 26.73 15.60
C GLU A 35 20.82 26.25 14.96
N ASN A 36 19.72 26.92 15.30
CA ASN A 36 18.43 26.67 14.64
C ASN A 36 18.51 26.97 13.15
N GLY A 37 18.03 26.05 12.33
CA GLY A 37 18.13 26.18 10.88
C GLY A 37 19.55 25.96 10.31
N ALA A 38 20.50 25.45 11.10
CA ALA A 38 21.82 25.09 10.61
C ALA A 38 21.83 23.83 9.73
N GLY A 39 20.75 23.06 9.70
CA GLY A 39 20.66 21.86 8.86
C GLY A 39 20.87 20.54 9.60
N LYS A 40 20.64 20.50 10.93
CA LYS A 40 20.76 19.28 11.73
C LYS A 40 19.85 18.15 11.26
N SER A 41 18.55 18.41 11.18
CA SER A 41 17.56 17.42 10.71
C SER A 41 17.69 17.12 9.21
N THR A 42 18.41 17.94 8.45
CA THR A 42 18.66 17.72 7.02
C THR A 42 19.46 16.44 6.78
N ILE A 43 20.25 15.96 7.73
CA ILE A 43 21.02 14.71 7.60
C ILE A 43 20.08 13.51 7.42
N SER A 44 19.00 13.46 8.19
CA SER A 44 17.96 12.44 8.02
C SER A 44 17.26 12.53 6.67
N ASP A 45 16.92 13.75 6.21
CA ASP A 45 16.37 13.98 4.88
C ASP A 45 17.30 13.50 3.76
N VAL A 46 18.61 13.73 3.89
CA VAL A 46 19.63 13.28 2.94
C VAL A 46 19.59 11.76 2.79
N ILE A 47 19.53 11.04 3.90
CA ILE A 47 19.48 9.57 3.90
C ILE A 47 18.19 9.09 3.27
N THR A 48 17.05 9.64 3.70
CA THR A 48 15.75 9.28 3.15
C THR A 48 15.69 9.54 1.65
N PHE A 49 16.11 10.71 1.22
CA PHE A 49 16.15 11.05 -0.21
C PHE A 49 17.12 10.13 -0.97
N GLY A 50 18.29 9.87 -0.45
CA GLY A 50 19.26 8.99 -1.08
C GLY A 50 18.71 7.58 -1.31
N LEU A 51 18.07 6.99 -0.32
CA LEU A 51 17.52 5.63 -0.39
C LEU A 51 16.22 5.55 -1.20
N TYR A 52 15.30 6.49 -0.99
CA TYR A 52 13.94 6.40 -1.55
C TYR A 52 13.63 7.47 -2.61
N GLY A 53 14.45 8.54 -2.69
CA GLY A 53 14.32 9.64 -3.64
C GLY A 53 13.09 10.51 -3.45
N LYS A 54 12.43 10.41 -2.33
CA LYS A 54 11.30 11.24 -1.92
C LYS A 54 11.43 11.61 -0.45
N LEU A 55 10.83 12.70 -0.06
CA LEU A 55 10.71 13.13 1.33
C LEU A 55 9.23 13.34 1.64
N ASP A 56 8.77 12.87 2.79
CA ASP A 56 7.40 13.08 3.21
C ASP A 56 7.19 14.55 3.58
N GLY A 57 6.11 15.13 3.09
CA GLY A 57 5.76 16.54 3.37
C GLY A 57 6.61 17.59 2.64
N LYS A 58 7.64 17.22 1.88
CA LYS A 58 8.50 18.15 1.13
C LYS A 58 8.41 17.91 -0.37
N LYS A 59 8.32 18.99 -1.15
CA LYS A 59 8.37 18.90 -2.62
C LYS A 59 9.82 18.74 -3.08
N LEU A 60 10.07 17.90 -4.06
CA LEU A 60 11.41 17.65 -4.59
C LEU A 60 12.12 18.93 -5.07
N LYS A 61 11.39 19.88 -5.62
CA LYS A 61 11.92 21.18 -6.05
C LYS A 61 12.47 22.06 -4.92
N ASP A 62 12.07 21.78 -3.67
CA ASP A 62 12.48 22.56 -2.49
C ASP A 62 13.71 21.93 -1.79
N ILE A 63 14.21 20.80 -2.30
CA ILE A 63 15.38 20.08 -1.75
C ILE A 63 16.71 20.72 -2.15
N PRO A 64 16.93 21.08 -3.43
CA PRO A 64 18.20 21.68 -3.82
C PRO A 64 18.47 23.00 -3.08
N ASN A 65 19.72 23.25 -2.81
CA ASN A 65 20.15 24.53 -2.23
C ASN A 65 19.65 25.69 -3.09
N ARG A 66 19.05 26.68 -2.50
CA ARG A 66 18.40 27.80 -3.21
C ARG A 66 19.37 28.68 -4.02
N ILE A 67 20.67 28.65 -3.66
CA ILE A 67 21.70 29.46 -4.31
C ILE A 67 22.36 28.64 -5.43
N ASN A 68 22.76 27.40 -5.12
CA ASN A 68 23.56 26.59 -6.02
C ASN A 68 22.75 25.64 -6.91
N GLY A 69 21.51 25.32 -6.53
CA GLY A 69 20.78 24.23 -7.17
C GLY A 69 21.51 22.88 -7.00
N ASN A 70 21.38 21.99 -7.95
CA ASN A 70 22.20 20.78 -8.14
C ASN A 70 22.43 19.93 -6.89
N ALA A 71 21.35 19.54 -6.20
CA ALA A 71 21.44 18.67 -5.02
C ALA A 71 21.96 17.27 -5.42
N TRP A 72 22.91 16.76 -4.65
CA TRP A 72 23.51 15.46 -4.87
C TRP A 72 23.73 14.73 -3.54
N VAL A 73 23.40 13.44 -3.54
CA VAL A 73 23.56 12.52 -2.41
C VAL A 73 24.18 11.22 -2.88
N LYS A 74 25.13 10.70 -2.11
CA LYS A 74 25.70 9.37 -2.29
C LYS A 74 25.64 8.62 -0.98
N ILE A 75 25.09 7.41 -1.02
CA ILE A 75 24.96 6.53 0.15
C ILE A 75 25.64 5.22 -0.15
N THR A 76 26.54 4.81 0.73
CA THR A 76 27.18 3.49 0.69
C THR A 76 26.72 2.68 1.87
N PHE A 77 26.37 1.43 1.63
CA PHE A 77 25.91 0.51 2.67
C PHE A 77 26.19 -0.95 2.29
N VAL A 78 26.21 -1.81 3.30
CA VAL A 78 26.35 -3.26 3.13
C VAL A 78 25.01 -3.93 3.44
N SER A 79 24.56 -4.84 2.59
CA SER A 79 23.40 -5.68 2.80
C SER A 79 23.68 -7.10 2.30
N ASN A 80 23.38 -8.10 3.11
CA ASN A 80 23.60 -9.52 2.77
C ASN A 80 25.04 -9.86 2.32
N GLY A 81 26.02 -9.12 2.86
CA GLY A 81 27.45 -9.33 2.56
C GLY A 81 27.96 -8.64 1.29
N GLU A 82 27.11 -7.94 0.56
CA GLU A 82 27.46 -7.16 -0.63
C GLU A 82 27.47 -5.66 -0.32
N GLU A 83 28.37 -4.93 -0.97
CA GLU A 83 28.44 -3.47 -0.88
C GLU A 83 27.56 -2.83 -1.95
N TYR A 84 26.72 -1.92 -1.52
CA TYR A 84 25.83 -1.14 -2.38
C TYR A 84 26.16 0.34 -2.26
N MET A 85 26.09 1.02 -3.40
CA MET A 85 26.27 2.46 -3.47
C MET A 85 25.15 3.07 -4.31
N VAL A 86 24.44 4.02 -3.73
CA VAL A 86 23.34 4.75 -4.38
C VAL A 86 23.76 6.19 -4.57
N GLU A 87 23.69 6.68 -5.79
CA GLU A 87 23.88 8.09 -6.12
C GLU A 87 22.60 8.70 -6.64
N ARG A 88 22.20 9.85 -6.08
CA ARG A 88 21.02 10.61 -6.50
C ARG A 88 21.34 12.08 -6.64
N GLY A 89 20.70 12.70 -7.64
CA GLY A 89 20.78 14.14 -7.84
C GLY A 89 19.45 14.75 -8.26
N LEU A 90 19.35 16.05 -8.02
CA LEU A 90 18.26 16.92 -8.49
C LEU A 90 18.90 18.08 -9.25
N ASP A 91 18.39 18.39 -10.45
CA ASP A 91 18.88 19.46 -11.32
C ASP A 91 20.40 19.38 -11.62
N PRO A 92 20.84 18.44 -12.47
CA PRO A 92 20.08 17.47 -13.27
C PRO A 92 19.64 16.23 -12.48
N SER A 93 18.62 15.56 -12.96
CA SER A 93 18.11 14.32 -12.36
C SER A 93 19.11 13.19 -12.56
N LEU A 94 19.51 12.54 -11.45
CA LEU A 94 20.46 11.44 -11.43
C LEU A 94 19.93 10.32 -10.54
N PHE A 95 20.04 9.07 -10.99
CA PHE A 95 19.91 7.90 -10.14
C PHE A 95 20.77 6.74 -10.63
N ASN A 96 21.78 6.36 -9.87
CA ASN A 96 22.63 5.20 -10.09
C ASN A 96 22.61 4.30 -8.88
N LEU A 97 22.61 3.00 -9.12
CA LEU A 97 22.85 1.96 -8.13
C LEU A 97 24.10 1.17 -8.55
N TYR A 98 25.03 1.01 -7.64
CA TYR A 98 26.21 0.16 -7.84
C TYR A 98 26.15 -1.01 -6.87
N VAL A 99 26.63 -2.16 -7.31
CA VAL A 99 26.75 -3.39 -6.52
C VAL A 99 28.21 -3.83 -6.61
N ASN A 100 28.90 -3.88 -5.49
CA ASN A 100 30.35 -4.21 -5.41
C ASN A 100 31.23 -3.36 -6.36
N GLY A 101 30.83 -2.11 -6.56
CA GLY A 101 31.53 -1.16 -7.43
C GLY A 101 31.05 -1.13 -8.88
N ASP A 102 30.29 -2.11 -9.34
CA ASP A 102 29.77 -2.17 -10.69
C ASP A 102 28.39 -1.52 -10.79
N LEU A 103 28.17 -0.74 -11.86
CA LEU A 103 26.87 -0.13 -12.12
C LEU A 103 25.81 -1.20 -12.38
N TYR A 104 24.73 -1.17 -11.60
CA TYR A 104 23.60 -2.07 -11.80
C TYR A 104 22.73 -1.61 -12.97
N ASP A 105 22.87 -2.29 -14.11
CA ASP A 105 22.21 -2.00 -15.38
C ASP A 105 21.34 -3.18 -15.85
N LYS A 106 20.63 -3.86 -14.95
CA LYS A 106 19.71 -4.93 -15.35
C LYS A 106 18.37 -4.31 -15.77
N ALA A 107 18.20 -4.13 -17.07
CA ALA A 107 16.91 -3.82 -17.69
C ALA A 107 15.99 -5.04 -17.60
N GLY A 108 15.17 -5.11 -16.57
CA GLY A 108 14.09 -6.07 -16.40
C GLY A 108 12.74 -5.35 -16.34
N SER A 109 11.65 -6.10 -16.24
CA SER A 109 10.30 -5.56 -16.03
C SER A 109 10.13 -4.82 -14.69
N ARG A 110 11.13 -4.85 -13.83
CA ARG A 110 11.17 -4.23 -12.49
C ARG A 110 12.12 -3.04 -12.50
N SER A 111 11.72 -1.93 -11.91
CA SER A 111 12.58 -0.76 -11.82
C SER A 111 13.75 -0.98 -10.87
N VAL A 112 14.85 -0.29 -11.11
CA VAL A 112 16.02 -0.31 -10.21
C VAL A 112 15.65 0.15 -8.80
N GLN A 113 14.63 1.04 -8.65
CA GLN A 113 14.15 1.44 -7.33
C GLN A 113 13.36 0.35 -6.62
N GLU A 114 12.53 -0.40 -7.34
CA GLU A 114 11.83 -1.54 -6.74
C GLU A 114 12.83 -2.59 -6.28
N TYR A 115 13.84 -2.88 -7.10
CA TYR A 115 14.93 -3.77 -6.70
C TYR A 115 15.66 -3.27 -5.46
N LEU A 116 16.00 -1.97 -5.41
CA LEU A 116 16.65 -1.36 -4.25
C LEU A 116 15.76 -1.45 -3.00
N THR A 117 14.46 -1.15 -3.12
CA THR A 117 13.56 -1.07 -1.98
C THR A 117 13.13 -2.45 -1.47
N ASP A 118 12.75 -3.34 -2.40
CA ASP A 118 12.08 -4.60 -2.04
C ASP A 118 13.06 -5.75 -1.81
N ASP A 119 14.17 -5.79 -2.58
CA ASP A 119 15.11 -6.89 -2.51
C ASP A 119 16.33 -6.56 -1.64
N ILE A 120 16.81 -5.30 -1.66
CA ILE A 120 18.04 -4.91 -0.94
C ILE A 120 17.72 -4.28 0.41
N ILE A 121 16.94 -3.19 0.45
CA ILE A 121 16.60 -2.46 1.67
C ILE A 121 15.59 -3.24 2.50
N GLN A 122 14.57 -3.79 1.84
CA GLN A 122 13.45 -4.53 2.42
C GLN A 122 12.66 -3.76 3.49
N ILE A 123 12.76 -2.45 3.48
CA ILE A 123 12.09 -1.54 4.40
C ILE A 123 11.35 -0.50 3.57
N PRO A 124 10.02 -0.43 3.64
CA PRO A 124 9.26 0.61 2.97
C PRO A 124 9.60 2.02 3.49
N ASN A 125 9.56 3.04 2.62
CA ASN A 125 9.89 4.41 2.98
C ASN A 125 9.13 4.93 4.22
N TYR A 126 7.82 4.64 4.31
CA TYR A 126 7.02 5.09 5.43
C TYR A 126 7.42 4.43 6.76
N VAL A 127 7.91 3.17 6.72
CA VAL A 127 8.49 2.50 7.91
C VAL A 127 9.79 3.18 8.28
N PHE A 128 10.67 3.40 7.31
CA PHE A 128 11.96 4.05 7.52
C PHE A 128 11.78 5.42 8.19
N ASN A 129 10.92 6.28 7.64
CA ASN A 129 10.70 7.63 8.18
C ASN A 129 10.08 7.63 9.58
N ASN A 130 9.12 6.75 9.84
CA ASN A 130 8.46 6.71 11.15
C ASN A 130 9.27 5.98 12.23
N THR A 131 10.42 5.40 11.88
CA THR A 131 11.21 4.58 12.79
C THR A 131 12.60 5.13 13.03
N ILE A 132 13.21 5.65 11.98
CA ILE A 132 14.62 6.05 12.01
C ILE A 132 14.77 7.54 12.32
N SER A 133 13.79 8.35 11.94
CA SER A 133 13.81 9.79 12.19
C SER A 133 12.67 10.18 13.11
N LEU A 134 12.94 10.24 14.40
CA LEU A 134 11.99 10.56 15.43
C LEU A 134 12.23 11.98 15.94
N SER A 135 11.36 12.90 15.54
CA SER A 135 11.35 14.28 16.04
C SER A 135 10.29 14.44 17.12
N ILE A 136 10.60 15.24 18.15
CA ILE A 136 9.65 15.56 19.22
C ILE A 136 8.42 16.31 18.70
N ASN A 137 8.57 17.04 17.61
CA ASN A 137 7.47 17.77 16.99
C ASN A 137 6.49 16.84 16.26
N ASP A 138 6.97 15.68 15.81
CA ASP A 138 6.16 14.65 15.17
C ASP A 138 5.76 13.55 16.18
N PHE A 139 6.51 13.43 17.27
CA PHE A 139 6.26 12.48 18.34
C PHE A 139 5.30 13.08 19.39
N LYS A 140 4.01 13.09 19.05
CA LYS A 140 2.99 13.24 20.10
C LYS A 140 3.20 12.10 21.08
N SER A 141 3.24 12.44 22.40
CA SER A 141 3.35 11.42 23.46
C SER A 141 2.51 10.20 23.13
N PHE A 142 3.17 9.04 22.94
CA PHE A 142 2.50 7.80 22.57
C PHE A 142 1.42 7.44 23.60
N LEU A 143 1.65 7.79 24.86
CA LEU A 143 0.64 7.61 25.92
C LEU A 143 -0.62 8.46 25.68
N LYS A 144 -0.47 9.69 25.18
CA LYS A 144 -1.58 10.64 24.95
C LYS A 144 -2.26 10.47 23.59
N MET A 145 -1.69 9.68 22.69
CA MET A 145 -2.33 9.38 21.40
C MET A 145 -3.62 8.61 21.62
N SER A 146 -4.58 8.82 20.71
CA SER A 146 -5.77 7.97 20.69
C SER A 146 -5.39 6.51 20.43
N PRO A 147 -6.15 5.52 20.89
CA PRO A 147 -5.89 4.11 20.58
C PRO A 147 -5.81 3.84 19.07
N ALA A 148 -6.61 4.55 18.27
CA ALA A 148 -6.60 4.45 16.83
C ALA A 148 -5.27 4.92 16.21
N ASP A 149 -4.71 6.04 16.70
CA ASP A 149 -3.42 6.55 16.23
C ASP A 149 -2.28 5.59 16.60
N LYS A 150 -2.29 5.06 17.83
CA LYS A 150 -1.33 4.04 18.29
C LYS A 150 -1.38 2.80 17.41
N LYS A 151 -2.60 2.27 17.15
CA LYS A 151 -2.81 1.14 16.23
C LYS A 151 -2.28 1.44 14.84
N SER A 152 -2.53 2.64 14.31
CA SER A 152 -2.04 3.04 12.98
C SER A 152 -0.51 3.03 12.87
N ILE A 153 0.20 3.49 13.91
CA ILE A 153 1.66 3.44 13.98
C ILE A 153 2.13 1.98 13.99
N ILE A 154 1.56 1.15 14.84
CA ILE A 154 1.89 -0.27 14.94
C ILE A 154 1.58 -1.01 13.64
N ASP A 155 0.44 -0.72 13.01
CA ASP A 155 0.06 -1.27 11.71
C ASP A 155 1.11 -0.96 10.63
N LYS A 156 1.60 0.27 10.61
CA LYS A 156 2.66 0.68 9.69
C LYS A 156 3.97 -0.05 9.98
N ILE A 157 4.36 -0.12 11.25
CA ILE A 157 5.61 -0.75 11.70
C ILE A 157 5.62 -2.24 11.38
N PHE A 158 4.55 -2.96 11.69
CA PHE A 158 4.47 -4.41 11.49
C PHE A 158 3.94 -4.82 10.11
N GLY A 159 3.60 -3.87 9.25
CA GLY A 159 3.18 -4.12 7.87
C GLY A 159 1.75 -4.67 7.78
N PHE A 160 0.90 -4.41 8.76
CA PHE A 160 -0.50 -4.84 8.74
C PHE A 160 -1.35 -4.08 7.70
N TYR A 161 -0.80 -3.04 7.06
CA TYR A 161 -1.44 -2.36 5.94
C TYR A 161 -1.80 -3.32 4.79
N VAL A 162 -1.00 -4.38 4.58
CA VAL A 162 -1.31 -5.42 3.58
C VAL A 162 -2.65 -6.08 3.87
N ILE A 163 -3.00 -6.30 5.15
CA ILE A 163 -4.29 -6.83 5.55
C ILE A 163 -5.42 -5.88 5.15
N ASN A 164 -5.21 -4.57 5.29
CA ASN A 164 -6.20 -3.57 4.89
C ASN A 164 -6.38 -3.54 3.35
N GLU A 165 -5.29 -3.62 2.58
CA GLU A 165 -5.35 -3.73 1.11
C GLU A 165 -6.09 -5.01 0.68
N MET A 166 -5.84 -6.15 1.32
CA MET A 166 -6.59 -7.39 1.07
C MET A 166 -8.07 -7.24 1.38
N ARG A 167 -8.42 -6.55 2.48
CA ARG A 167 -9.84 -6.25 2.83
C ARG A 167 -10.52 -5.39 1.80
N ASP A 168 -9.84 -4.39 1.27
CA ASP A 168 -10.43 -3.50 0.26
C ASP A 168 -10.66 -4.22 -1.07
N LEU A 169 -9.76 -5.10 -1.49
CA LEU A 169 -9.98 -6.00 -2.64
C LEU A 169 -11.17 -6.94 -2.42
N LEU A 170 -11.30 -7.53 -1.23
CA LEU A 170 -12.43 -8.40 -0.90
C LEU A 170 -13.77 -7.66 -0.89
N LYS A 171 -13.79 -6.39 -0.44
CA LYS A 171 -15.02 -5.58 -0.48
C LYS A 171 -15.51 -5.33 -1.91
N GLU A 172 -14.59 -5.08 -2.85
CA GLU A 172 -14.94 -4.91 -4.26
C GLU A 172 -15.52 -6.21 -4.83
N GLU A 173 -14.89 -7.34 -4.54
CA GLU A 173 -15.38 -8.66 -4.99
C GLU A 173 -16.73 -9.01 -4.35
N SER A 174 -16.89 -8.77 -3.05
CA SER A 174 -18.17 -8.94 -2.33
C SER A 174 -19.29 -8.10 -2.93
N LYS A 175 -19.00 -6.87 -3.37
CA LYS A 175 -19.96 -6.02 -4.05
C LYS A 175 -20.43 -6.64 -5.37
N GLY A 176 -19.49 -7.10 -6.20
CA GLY A 176 -19.81 -7.77 -7.47
C GLY A 176 -20.68 -9.01 -7.29
N ILE A 177 -20.37 -9.84 -6.29
CA ILE A 177 -21.18 -11.03 -5.97
C ILE A 177 -22.59 -10.66 -5.51
N ARG A 178 -22.75 -9.63 -4.68
CA ARG A 178 -24.08 -9.16 -4.23
C ARG A 178 -24.92 -8.64 -5.41
N GLU A 179 -24.32 -7.89 -6.30
CA GLU A 179 -24.99 -7.42 -7.53
C GLU A 179 -25.44 -8.61 -8.40
N ASN A 180 -24.61 -9.65 -8.54
CA ASN A 180 -24.99 -10.87 -9.23
C ASN A 180 -26.15 -11.61 -8.56
N ILE A 181 -26.14 -11.75 -7.24
CA ILE A 181 -27.23 -12.36 -6.49
C ILE A 181 -28.55 -11.60 -6.69
N ILE A 182 -28.51 -10.26 -6.67
CA ILE A 182 -29.69 -9.41 -6.92
C ILE A 182 -30.23 -9.66 -8.33
N ARG A 183 -29.36 -9.70 -9.33
CA ARG A 183 -29.74 -9.98 -10.72
C ARG A 183 -30.41 -11.36 -10.86
N ILE A 184 -29.77 -12.39 -10.30
CA ILE A 184 -30.30 -13.78 -10.34
C ILE A 184 -31.66 -13.86 -9.62
N ASN A 185 -31.83 -13.17 -8.49
CA ASN A 185 -33.11 -13.11 -7.80
C ASN A 185 -34.20 -12.46 -8.67
N GLY A 186 -33.86 -11.40 -9.39
CA GLY A 186 -34.79 -10.77 -10.34
C GLY A 186 -35.22 -11.73 -11.45
N GLU A 187 -34.29 -12.52 -12.00
CA GLU A 187 -34.60 -13.54 -13.01
C GLU A 187 -35.49 -14.66 -12.45
N ILE A 188 -35.21 -15.16 -11.25
CA ILE A 188 -36.04 -16.17 -10.57
C ILE A 188 -37.43 -15.64 -10.33
N GLU A 189 -37.57 -14.40 -9.86
CA GLU A 189 -38.87 -13.77 -9.60
C GLU A 189 -39.71 -13.61 -10.89
N ALA A 190 -39.07 -13.13 -11.96
CA ALA A 190 -39.70 -12.98 -13.26
C ALA A 190 -40.18 -14.31 -13.82
N LEU A 191 -39.35 -15.35 -13.77
CA LEU A 191 -39.71 -16.70 -14.23
C LEU A 191 -40.79 -17.34 -13.33
N SER A 192 -40.71 -17.12 -12.01
CA SER A 192 -41.72 -17.63 -11.07
C SER A 192 -43.11 -16.99 -11.30
N LYS A 193 -43.15 -15.68 -11.61
CA LYS A 193 -44.40 -15.00 -12.02
C LYS A 193 -44.95 -15.62 -13.32
N THR A 194 -44.07 -16.00 -14.24
CA THR A 194 -44.46 -16.67 -15.49
C THR A 194 -45.07 -18.05 -15.22
N ILE A 195 -44.46 -18.83 -14.32
CA ILE A 195 -44.98 -20.15 -13.92
C ILE A 195 -46.37 -19.99 -13.30
N LEU A 196 -46.55 -19.04 -12.37
CA LEU A 196 -47.84 -18.81 -11.71
C LEU A 196 -48.94 -18.43 -12.71
N LYS A 197 -48.60 -17.56 -13.67
CA LYS A 197 -49.50 -17.22 -14.77
C LYS A 197 -49.91 -18.43 -15.57
N THR A 198 -48.93 -19.23 -15.99
CA THR A 198 -49.17 -20.45 -16.78
C THR A 198 -50.07 -21.44 -16.03
N GLN A 199 -49.85 -21.59 -14.70
CA GLN A 199 -50.69 -22.46 -13.86
C GLN A 199 -52.17 -21.97 -13.77
N ASN A 200 -52.39 -20.68 -13.48
CA ASN A 200 -53.74 -20.12 -13.41
C ASN A 200 -54.51 -20.27 -14.72
N GLU A 201 -53.78 -20.29 -15.80
CA GLU A 201 -54.38 -20.43 -17.12
C GLU A 201 -54.61 -21.89 -17.54
N MET A 202 -53.79 -22.82 -17.06
CA MET A 202 -54.09 -24.24 -17.17
C MET A 202 -55.39 -24.61 -16.43
N GLU A 203 -55.65 -23.98 -15.29
CA GLU A 203 -56.91 -24.16 -14.54
C GLU A 203 -58.11 -23.59 -15.30
N SER A 204 -57.96 -22.36 -15.87
CA SER A 204 -59.05 -21.75 -16.66
C SER A 204 -59.36 -22.51 -17.96
N LEU A 205 -58.37 -23.21 -18.50
CA LEU A 205 -58.49 -24.04 -19.70
C LEU A 205 -59.25 -25.34 -19.47
N SER A 206 -59.25 -25.85 -18.26
CA SER A 206 -60.00 -27.06 -17.92
C SER A 206 -61.52 -26.83 -18.01
N GLU A 207 -61.91 -25.54 -17.97
CA GLU A 207 -63.33 -25.12 -17.95
C GLU A 207 -63.90 -24.66 -19.32
N LYS A 208 -63.03 -24.31 -20.29
CA LYS A 208 -63.46 -23.75 -21.59
C LYS A 208 -63.16 -24.67 -22.76
N ILE A 209 -64.19 -25.42 -23.16
CA ILE A 209 -64.18 -26.20 -24.41
C ILE A 209 -64.84 -25.38 -25.50
N LYS A 210 -64.18 -24.90 -26.50
CA LYS A 210 -64.76 -24.55 -27.81
C LYS A 210 -63.75 -24.26 -28.94
N GLU A 211 -64.26 -24.31 -30.14
CA GLU A 211 -63.70 -24.37 -31.47
C GLU A 211 -62.68 -23.30 -31.81
N THR A 212 -61.51 -23.72 -32.27
CA THR A 212 -60.56 -22.82 -32.95
C THR A 212 -59.89 -23.54 -34.13
N SER A 213 -59.62 -22.81 -35.19
CA SER A 213 -59.10 -23.33 -36.44
C SER A 213 -57.67 -23.91 -36.30
N LYS A 214 -57.47 -25.13 -36.78
CA LYS A 214 -56.15 -25.81 -36.77
C LYS A 214 -55.02 -25.04 -37.48
N ASP A 215 -55.37 -24.20 -38.46
CA ASP A 215 -54.39 -23.44 -39.27
C ASP A 215 -53.77 -22.27 -38.52
N GLU A 216 -54.53 -21.58 -37.67
CA GLU A 216 -54.02 -20.48 -36.83
C GLU A 216 -53.03 -20.98 -35.74
N ILE A 217 -53.37 -22.16 -35.17
CA ILE A 217 -52.50 -22.81 -34.18
C ILE A 217 -51.14 -23.18 -34.80
N LYS A 218 -51.15 -23.76 -35.99
CA LYS A 218 -49.94 -24.18 -36.72
C LYS A 218 -49.05 -22.96 -37.07
N THR A 219 -49.67 -21.85 -37.48
CA THR A 219 -48.94 -20.60 -37.81
C THR A 219 -48.26 -20.02 -36.59
N LEU A 220 -48.84 -20.06 -35.40
CA LEU A 220 -48.27 -19.56 -34.15
C LEU A 220 -47.17 -20.47 -33.61
N GLU A 221 -47.28 -21.81 -33.78
CA GLU A 221 -46.24 -22.76 -33.43
C GLU A 221 -44.94 -22.51 -34.23
N ASP A 222 -45.09 -22.27 -35.54
CA ASP A 222 -43.97 -21.91 -36.42
C ASP A 222 -43.28 -20.59 -36.00
N LYS A 223 -44.06 -19.58 -35.59
CA LYS A 223 -43.51 -18.32 -35.05
C LYS A 223 -42.74 -18.53 -33.76
N ILE A 224 -43.27 -19.27 -32.80
CA ILE A 224 -42.62 -19.58 -31.53
C ILE A 224 -41.30 -20.35 -31.75
N SER A 225 -41.30 -21.34 -32.67
CA SER A 225 -40.10 -22.09 -33.04
C SER A 225 -39.00 -21.15 -33.55
N LYS A 226 -39.32 -20.23 -34.46
CA LYS A 226 -38.37 -19.24 -34.99
C LYS A 226 -37.78 -18.32 -33.92
N PHE A 227 -38.64 -17.80 -33.01
CA PHE A 227 -38.18 -16.95 -31.94
C PHE A 227 -37.36 -17.71 -30.88
N SER A 228 -37.68 -18.97 -30.61
CA SER A 228 -36.91 -19.80 -29.67
C SER A 228 -35.49 -20.12 -30.20
N SER A 229 -35.35 -20.40 -31.50
CA SER A 229 -34.03 -20.58 -32.12
C SER A 229 -33.20 -19.30 -32.09
N LEU A 230 -33.84 -18.13 -32.28
CA LEU A 230 -33.17 -16.84 -32.11
C LEU A 230 -32.72 -16.57 -30.67
N ALA A 231 -33.51 -16.99 -29.67
CA ALA A 231 -33.15 -16.87 -28.25
C ALA A 231 -31.91 -17.74 -27.90
N THR A 232 -31.81 -18.94 -28.46
CA THR A 232 -30.64 -19.80 -28.27
C THR A 232 -29.39 -19.18 -28.86
N ILE A 233 -29.44 -18.72 -30.11
CA ILE A 233 -28.33 -17.99 -30.74
C ILE A 233 -27.93 -16.75 -29.94
N HIS A 234 -28.92 -16.05 -29.40
CA HIS A 234 -28.66 -14.87 -28.60
C HIS A 234 -27.96 -15.21 -27.27
N LYS A 235 -28.36 -16.32 -26.62
CA LYS A 235 -27.72 -16.83 -25.40
C LYS A 235 -26.26 -17.17 -25.65
N GLU A 236 -25.97 -17.93 -26.71
CA GLU A 236 -24.60 -18.28 -27.10
C GLU A 236 -23.74 -17.03 -27.38
N LYS A 237 -24.32 -16.05 -28.08
CA LYS A 237 -23.64 -14.78 -28.35
C LYS A 237 -23.34 -14.01 -27.06
N MET A 238 -24.23 -14.03 -26.09
CA MET A 238 -24.04 -13.37 -24.80
C MET A 238 -22.97 -14.07 -23.97
N GLU A 239 -22.89 -15.39 -24.00
CA GLU A 239 -21.84 -16.17 -23.34
C GLU A 239 -20.47 -15.86 -23.93
N GLY A 240 -20.35 -15.78 -25.28
CA GLY A 240 -19.15 -15.33 -25.94
C GLY A 240 -18.72 -13.91 -25.53
N PHE A 241 -19.71 -13.04 -25.43
CA PHE A 241 -19.46 -11.65 -25.04
C PHE A 241 -18.95 -11.50 -23.61
N ASN A 242 -19.53 -12.24 -22.67
CA ASN A 242 -19.08 -12.26 -21.27
C ASN A 242 -17.63 -12.75 -21.14
N LYS A 243 -17.25 -13.73 -21.96
CA LYS A 243 -15.87 -14.22 -22.01
C LYS A 243 -14.90 -13.14 -22.50
N THR A 244 -15.26 -12.49 -23.61
CA THR A 244 -14.45 -11.40 -24.18
C THR A 244 -14.33 -10.23 -23.22
N GLU A 245 -15.43 -9.83 -22.56
CA GLU A 245 -15.43 -8.78 -21.54
C GLU A 245 -14.48 -9.11 -20.38
N SER A 246 -14.51 -10.37 -19.91
CA SER A 246 -13.60 -10.84 -18.87
C SER A 246 -12.14 -10.79 -19.32
N GLU A 247 -11.84 -11.24 -20.53
CA GLU A 247 -10.49 -11.23 -21.10
C GLU A 247 -9.94 -9.79 -21.24
N VAL A 248 -10.77 -8.86 -21.74
CA VAL A 248 -10.39 -7.45 -21.88
C VAL A 248 -10.20 -6.79 -20.50
N SER A 249 -11.09 -7.07 -19.56
CA SER A 249 -10.99 -6.54 -18.19
C SER A 249 -9.73 -7.02 -17.48
N ASP A 250 -9.38 -8.28 -17.64
CA ASP A 250 -8.14 -8.84 -17.09
C ASP A 250 -6.89 -8.23 -17.76
N GLN A 251 -6.97 -7.95 -19.06
CA GLN A 251 -5.91 -7.25 -19.78
C GLN A 251 -5.76 -5.81 -19.29
N THR A 252 -6.87 -5.10 -19.12
CA THR A 252 -6.89 -3.73 -18.57
C THR A 252 -6.26 -3.69 -17.18
N ARG A 253 -6.61 -4.64 -16.31
CA ARG A 253 -6.00 -4.75 -14.97
C ARG A 253 -4.50 -5.03 -15.01
N LYS A 254 -4.05 -5.90 -15.92
CA LYS A 254 -2.62 -6.18 -16.10
C LYS A 254 -1.87 -4.94 -16.57
N LEU A 255 -2.41 -4.23 -17.57
CA LEU A 255 -1.82 -3.00 -18.09
C LEU A 255 -1.74 -1.91 -17.01
N TYR A 256 -2.79 -1.76 -16.19
CA TYR A 256 -2.79 -0.83 -15.06
C TYR A 256 -1.65 -1.11 -14.06
N ARG A 257 -1.43 -2.40 -13.74
CA ARG A 257 -0.30 -2.78 -12.87
C ARG A 257 1.04 -2.47 -13.50
N ILE A 258 1.19 -2.76 -14.79
CA ILE A 258 2.42 -2.44 -15.53
C ILE A 258 2.69 -0.94 -15.50
N ILE A 259 1.67 -0.11 -15.78
CA ILE A 259 1.77 1.36 -15.74
C ILE A 259 2.16 1.85 -14.35
N THR A 260 1.54 1.31 -13.30
CA THR A 260 1.86 1.67 -11.91
C THR A 260 3.31 1.37 -11.60
N ASN A 261 3.77 0.17 -11.96
CA ASN A 261 5.16 -0.26 -11.75
C ASN A 261 6.13 0.59 -12.60
N SER A 262 5.78 0.87 -13.85
CA SER A 262 6.59 1.74 -14.72
C SER A 262 6.73 3.15 -14.16
N ASN A 263 5.67 3.71 -13.60
CA ASN A 263 5.70 5.01 -12.94
C ASN A 263 6.63 5.02 -11.71
N GLU A 264 6.61 3.95 -10.92
CA GLU A 264 7.55 3.77 -9.80
C GLU A 264 8.99 3.65 -10.29
N SER A 265 9.18 2.94 -11.41
CA SER A 265 10.47 2.78 -12.07
C SER A 265 11.04 4.11 -12.54
N ILE A 266 10.23 4.88 -13.24
CA ILE A 266 10.57 6.22 -13.72
C ILE A 266 11.00 7.11 -12.54
N ARG A 267 10.14 7.21 -11.52
CA ARG A 267 10.44 7.98 -10.30
C ARG A 267 11.77 7.59 -9.66
N THR A 268 12.09 6.34 -9.74
CA THR A 268 13.27 5.71 -9.18
C THR A 268 14.52 6.09 -9.97
N VAL A 269 14.47 5.99 -11.30
CA VAL A 269 15.57 6.39 -12.18
C VAL A 269 15.77 7.91 -12.12
N GLU A 270 14.70 8.70 -12.12
CA GLU A 270 14.75 10.15 -11.95
C GLU A 270 15.47 10.57 -10.66
N LYS A 271 15.24 9.83 -9.58
CA LYS A 271 15.95 10.03 -8.32
C LYS A 271 17.44 9.73 -8.40
N LYS A 272 17.83 8.64 -9.11
CA LYS A 272 19.24 8.29 -9.34
C LYS A 272 19.93 9.35 -10.19
N ILE A 273 19.27 9.81 -11.25
CA ILE A 273 19.79 10.86 -12.12
C ILE A 273 20.10 12.13 -11.32
N LYS A 274 19.22 12.52 -10.40
CA LYS A 274 19.41 13.69 -9.51
C LYS A 274 20.66 13.62 -8.63
N LEU A 275 21.21 12.43 -8.37
CA LEU A 275 22.46 12.30 -7.63
C LEU A 275 23.68 12.78 -8.43
N TYR A 276 23.60 12.73 -9.77
CA TYR A 276 24.67 13.17 -10.67
C TYR A 276 24.49 14.61 -11.15
N ASP A 277 23.50 15.35 -10.63
CA ASP A 277 23.23 16.73 -11.01
C ASP A 277 24.20 17.73 -10.34
N ASN A 278 24.94 17.26 -9.35
CA ASN A 278 25.95 18.05 -8.65
C ASN A 278 27.35 17.51 -8.94
N ASP A 279 28.31 18.41 -9.19
CA ASP A 279 29.68 18.04 -9.51
C ASP A 279 30.48 17.47 -8.33
N LYS A 280 29.87 17.39 -7.16
CA LYS A 280 30.51 16.84 -5.94
C LYS A 280 29.56 15.95 -5.16
N CYS A 281 30.09 14.82 -4.68
CA CYS A 281 29.34 13.90 -3.82
C CYS A 281 28.96 14.53 -2.47
N PRO A 282 27.68 14.54 -2.06
CA PRO A 282 27.28 15.17 -0.80
C PRO A 282 27.77 14.43 0.46
N THR A 283 28.36 13.24 0.31
CA THR A 283 28.81 12.43 1.46
C THR A 283 30.34 12.40 1.60
N CYS A 284 31.09 12.36 0.51
CA CYS A 284 32.56 12.27 0.55
C CYS A 284 33.29 13.38 -0.19
N GLU A 285 32.58 14.37 -0.68
CA GLU A 285 33.07 15.52 -1.45
C GLU A 285 33.91 15.17 -2.70
N SER A 286 33.95 13.89 -3.10
CA SER A 286 34.64 13.47 -4.33
C SER A 286 33.98 14.12 -5.54
N ASP A 287 34.82 14.44 -6.53
CA ASP A 287 34.37 15.04 -7.79
C ASP A 287 33.62 14.03 -8.66
N LEU A 288 32.45 14.41 -9.11
CA LEU A 288 31.58 13.64 -9.99
C LEU A 288 31.54 14.21 -11.42
N SER A 289 32.38 15.18 -11.74
CA SER A 289 32.46 15.79 -13.07
C SER A 289 33.22 14.94 -14.11
N GLY A 290 33.79 13.83 -13.71
CA GLY A 290 34.58 12.95 -14.57
C GLY A 290 33.77 12.28 -15.68
N SER A 291 34.42 11.99 -16.80
CA SER A 291 33.80 11.36 -17.98
C SER A 291 33.07 10.04 -17.68
N PHE A 292 33.51 9.31 -16.67
CA PHE A 292 32.85 8.09 -16.18
C PHE A 292 31.46 8.42 -15.59
N HIS A 293 31.38 9.42 -14.74
CA HIS A 293 30.11 9.82 -14.11
C HIS A 293 29.12 10.39 -15.14
N GLN A 294 29.63 11.11 -16.13
CA GLN A 294 28.81 11.56 -17.24
C GLN A 294 28.24 10.37 -18.04
N SER A 295 29.06 9.36 -18.33
CA SER A 295 28.61 8.16 -19.05
C SER A 295 27.53 7.37 -18.28
N VAL A 296 27.63 7.34 -16.95
CA VAL A 296 26.61 6.73 -16.09
C VAL A 296 25.31 7.53 -16.12
N LYS A 297 25.41 8.85 -16.05
CA LYS A 297 24.25 9.74 -16.17
C LYS A 297 23.56 9.58 -17.52
N ASP A 298 24.34 9.51 -18.60
CA ASP A 298 23.82 9.32 -19.94
C ASP A 298 23.11 7.96 -20.10
N GLU A 299 23.66 6.92 -19.45
CA GLU A 299 23.04 5.60 -19.43
C GLU A 299 21.72 5.58 -18.66
N LEU A 300 21.67 6.25 -17.52
CA LEU A 300 20.43 6.40 -16.75
C LEU A 300 19.37 7.20 -17.51
N ASN A 301 19.79 8.25 -18.25
CA ASN A 301 18.87 8.99 -19.09
C ASN A 301 18.30 8.12 -20.22
N ARG A 302 19.13 7.27 -20.85
CA ARG A 302 18.65 6.29 -21.84
C ARG A 302 17.65 5.30 -21.25
N GLN A 303 17.91 4.82 -20.03
CA GLN A 303 16.96 3.95 -19.30
C GLN A 303 15.66 4.68 -18.97
N LEU A 304 15.77 5.96 -18.55
CA LEU A 304 14.61 6.79 -18.27
C LEU A 304 13.74 6.99 -19.52
N ASP A 305 14.38 7.30 -20.64
CA ASP A 305 13.69 7.48 -21.93
C ASP A 305 13.05 6.17 -22.40
N GLY A 306 13.73 5.03 -22.19
CA GLY A 306 13.17 3.70 -22.42
C GLY A 306 11.90 3.47 -21.60
N PHE A 307 11.98 3.68 -20.29
CA PHE A 307 10.81 3.51 -19.40
C PHE A 307 9.68 4.49 -19.70
N LYS A 308 10.00 5.73 -20.09
CA LYS A 308 8.99 6.71 -20.50
C LYS A 308 8.29 6.27 -21.79
N LYS A 309 9.06 5.74 -22.74
CA LYS A 309 8.50 5.19 -23.97
C LYS A 309 7.61 3.97 -23.71
N ASP A 310 8.11 3.04 -22.91
CA ASP A 310 7.33 1.86 -22.50
C ASP A 310 6.06 2.27 -21.74
N LEU A 311 6.16 3.28 -20.88
CA LEU A 311 5.01 3.83 -20.17
C LEU A 311 3.99 4.42 -21.13
N GLU A 312 4.44 5.21 -22.12
CA GLU A 312 3.56 5.83 -23.13
C GLU A 312 2.87 4.75 -23.98
N GLU A 313 3.62 3.74 -24.42
CA GLU A 313 3.06 2.61 -25.18
C GLU A 313 2.05 1.82 -24.35
N ASN A 314 2.38 1.52 -23.09
CA ASN A 314 1.48 0.81 -22.18
C ASN A 314 0.28 1.68 -21.78
N GLN A 315 0.47 3.00 -21.59
CA GLN A 315 -0.61 3.93 -21.32
C GLN A 315 -1.59 3.97 -22.50
N LYS A 316 -1.07 4.07 -23.72
CA LYS A 316 -1.90 4.00 -24.92
C LYS A 316 -2.66 2.68 -25.01
N SER A 317 -1.96 1.57 -24.76
CA SER A 317 -2.59 0.23 -24.77
C SER A 317 -3.66 0.10 -23.68
N TYR A 318 -3.44 0.71 -22.52
CA TYR A 318 -4.41 0.77 -21.43
C TYR A 318 -5.63 1.60 -21.80
N ASP A 319 -5.40 2.79 -22.39
CA ASP A 319 -6.48 3.67 -22.81
C ASP A 319 -7.31 3.03 -23.95
N ASP A 320 -6.64 2.34 -24.88
CA ASP A 320 -7.30 1.55 -25.93
C ASP A 320 -8.12 0.40 -25.33
N SER A 321 -7.56 -0.31 -24.33
CA SER A 321 -8.25 -1.40 -23.63
C SER A 321 -9.45 -0.89 -22.83
N LEU A 322 -9.32 0.26 -22.17
CA LEU A 322 -10.44 0.93 -21.47
C LEU A 322 -11.54 1.34 -22.44
N LYS A 323 -11.15 1.87 -23.61
CA LYS A 323 -12.11 2.23 -24.66
C LYS A 323 -12.84 0.99 -25.17
N GLN A 324 -12.10 -0.07 -25.43
CA GLN A 324 -12.67 -1.36 -25.84
C GLN A 324 -13.60 -1.94 -24.78
N GLU A 325 -13.24 -1.87 -23.50
CA GLU A 325 -14.12 -2.27 -22.40
C GLU A 325 -15.40 -1.43 -22.37
N GLY A 326 -15.28 -0.11 -22.59
CA GLY A 326 -16.43 0.80 -22.70
C GLY A 326 -17.34 0.50 -23.88
N GLU A 327 -16.76 0.15 -25.04
CA GLU A 327 -17.49 -0.25 -26.25
C GLU A 327 -18.20 -1.60 -26.01
N LEU A 328 -17.47 -2.57 -25.44
CA LEU A 328 -18.04 -3.87 -25.08
C LEU A 328 -19.23 -3.74 -24.12
N ARG A 329 -19.15 -2.87 -23.12
CA ARG A 329 -20.27 -2.59 -22.20
C ARG A 329 -21.49 -2.02 -22.93
N LYS A 330 -21.28 -1.10 -23.87
CA LYS A 330 -22.38 -0.55 -24.69
C LYS A 330 -22.99 -1.63 -25.58
N GLU A 331 -22.17 -2.43 -26.24
CA GLU A 331 -22.64 -3.55 -27.07
C GLU A 331 -23.38 -4.60 -26.24
N LYS A 332 -22.87 -4.95 -25.05
CA LYS A 332 -23.54 -5.85 -24.11
C LYS A 332 -24.93 -5.35 -23.73
N SER A 333 -25.04 -4.07 -23.43
CA SER A 333 -26.32 -3.44 -23.14
C SER A 333 -27.30 -3.57 -24.32
N ALA A 334 -26.80 -3.29 -25.54
CA ALA A 334 -27.62 -3.41 -26.76
C ALA A 334 -28.03 -4.86 -27.06
N ILE A 335 -27.13 -5.82 -26.80
CA ILE A 335 -27.44 -7.24 -26.93
C ILE A 335 -28.48 -7.67 -25.89
N THR A 336 -28.32 -7.23 -24.63
CA THR A 336 -29.29 -7.51 -23.55
C THR A 336 -30.69 -6.99 -23.89
N GLU A 337 -30.78 -5.77 -24.44
CA GLU A 337 -32.07 -5.19 -24.87
C GLU A 337 -32.73 -6.03 -25.99
N LYS A 338 -31.91 -6.48 -26.97
CA LYS A 338 -32.42 -7.38 -28.03
C LYS A 338 -32.93 -8.70 -27.47
N GLY A 339 -32.18 -9.30 -26.51
CA GLY A 339 -32.63 -10.51 -25.82
C GLY A 339 -33.95 -10.36 -25.09
N ASN A 340 -34.11 -9.23 -24.40
CA ASN A 340 -35.36 -8.91 -23.75
C ASN A 340 -36.53 -8.77 -24.74
N LYS A 341 -36.29 -8.12 -25.90
CA LYS A 341 -37.31 -8.01 -26.96
C LYS A 341 -37.71 -9.38 -27.53
N ILE A 342 -36.72 -10.26 -27.76
CA ILE A 342 -36.99 -11.63 -28.21
C ILE A 342 -37.80 -12.39 -27.16
N SER A 343 -37.44 -12.27 -25.87
CA SER A 343 -38.19 -12.89 -24.78
C SER A 343 -39.64 -12.39 -24.69
N ILE A 344 -39.85 -11.08 -24.86
CA ILE A 344 -41.19 -10.49 -24.90
C ILE A 344 -42.00 -11.06 -26.09
N ASN A 345 -41.42 -11.14 -27.28
CA ASN A 345 -42.09 -11.69 -28.47
C ASN A 345 -42.42 -13.17 -28.33
N ILE A 346 -41.54 -13.97 -27.72
CA ILE A 346 -41.80 -15.37 -27.39
C ILE A 346 -42.98 -15.47 -26.43
N ASN A 347 -42.97 -14.63 -25.37
CA ASN A 347 -44.04 -14.66 -24.37
C ASN A 347 -45.38 -14.21 -24.95
N SER A 348 -45.39 -13.15 -25.78
CA SER A 348 -46.60 -12.68 -26.45
C SER A 348 -47.16 -13.74 -27.42
N ALA A 349 -46.33 -14.34 -28.27
CA ALA A 349 -46.74 -15.39 -29.18
C ALA A 349 -47.19 -16.67 -28.42
N LYS A 350 -46.57 -17.00 -27.30
CA LYS A 350 -46.98 -18.11 -26.42
C LYS A 350 -48.32 -17.83 -25.75
N GLU A 351 -48.55 -16.56 -25.34
CA GLU A 351 -49.86 -16.19 -24.77
C GLU A 351 -50.98 -16.27 -25.81
N GLU A 352 -50.72 -15.86 -27.06
CA GLU A 352 -51.68 -15.93 -28.14
C GLU A 352 -51.97 -17.38 -28.57
N LEU A 353 -50.94 -18.19 -28.70
CA LEU A 353 -51.09 -19.63 -28.93
C LEU A 353 -51.89 -20.31 -27.83
N LYS A 354 -51.72 -19.88 -26.63
CA LYS A 354 -52.40 -20.37 -25.47
C LYS A 354 -53.88 -19.95 -25.45
N ARG A 355 -54.21 -18.72 -25.87
CA ARG A 355 -55.58 -18.29 -26.05
C ARG A 355 -56.29 -19.13 -27.12
N LEU A 356 -55.60 -19.47 -28.20
CA LEU A 356 -56.12 -20.27 -29.29
C LEU A 356 -56.21 -21.76 -28.93
N LYS A 357 -55.29 -22.30 -28.16
CA LYS A 357 -55.32 -23.67 -27.63
C LYS A 357 -56.23 -23.86 -26.44
N ASN A 358 -56.83 -22.76 -25.94
CA ASN A 358 -57.90 -22.79 -24.93
C ASN A 358 -59.27 -23.21 -25.46
N ALA A 359 -59.36 -23.52 -26.74
CA ALA A 359 -60.42 -24.42 -27.23
C ALA A 359 -59.93 -25.86 -27.10
N PRO A 360 -60.77 -26.81 -26.78
CA PRO A 360 -60.32 -28.05 -26.13
C PRO A 360 -59.69 -29.02 -27.10
N SER A 361 -58.38 -29.07 -27.08
CA SER A 361 -57.67 -30.25 -27.56
C SER A 361 -56.60 -30.61 -26.52
N SER A 362 -56.39 -31.89 -26.31
CA SER A 362 -55.32 -32.44 -25.46
C SER A 362 -53.94 -31.83 -25.77
N GLN A 363 -53.71 -31.45 -27.03
CA GLN A 363 -52.50 -30.81 -27.53
C GLN A 363 -52.20 -29.41 -26.90
N GLY A 364 -53.24 -28.61 -26.55
CA GLY A 364 -53.07 -27.32 -25.93
C GLY A 364 -52.62 -27.43 -24.47
N LEU A 365 -53.13 -28.40 -23.75
CA LEU A 365 -52.74 -28.66 -22.36
C LEU A 365 -51.31 -29.22 -22.27
N ASP A 366 -50.93 -30.06 -23.22
CA ASP A 366 -49.54 -30.64 -23.26
C ASP A 366 -48.48 -29.59 -23.62
N SER A 367 -48.83 -28.62 -24.46
CA SER A 367 -47.92 -27.49 -24.76
C SER A 367 -47.69 -26.58 -23.55
N LEU A 368 -48.73 -26.30 -22.78
CA LEU A 368 -48.60 -25.49 -21.55
C LEU A 368 -47.85 -26.20 -20.44
N LYS A 369 -48.04 -27.53 -20.31
CA LYS A 369 -47.24 -28.36 -19.39
C LYS A 369 -45.77 -28.28 -19.73
N ARG A 370 -45.44 -28.41 -21.03
CA ARG A 370 -44.05 -28.34 -21.49
C ARG A 370 -43.42 -26.96 -21.22
N ILE A 371 -44.14 -25.86 -21.49
CA ILE A 371 -43.67 -24.52 -21.21
C ILE A 371 -43.44 -24.30 -19.70
N ALA A 372 -44.35 -24.81 -18.87
CA ALA A 372 -44.20 -24.74 -17.43
C ALA A 372 -43.00 -25.55 -16.93
N GLU A 373 -42.70 -26.67 -17.57
CA GLU A 373 -41.60 -27.53 -17.24
C GLU A 373 -40.23 -26.91 -17.65
N GLU A 374 -40.12 -26.40 -18.87
CA GLU A 374 -38.94 -25.69 -19.37
C GLU A 374 -38.64 -24.44 -18.49
N THR A 375 -39.69 -23.70 -18.07
CA THR A 375 -39.55 -22.55 -17.17
C THR A 375 -39.14 -22.98 -15.76
N ARG A 376 -39.62 -24.12 -15.27
CA ARG A 376 -39.18 -24.68 -13.98
C ARG A 376 -37.70 -25.13 -14.02
N GLU A 377 -37.26 -25.75 -15.11
CA GLU A 377 -35.86 -26.09 -15.29
C GLU A 377 -34.96 -24.86 -15.25
N SER A 378 -35.39 -23.79 -15.93
CA SER A 378 -34.64 -22.51 -15.88
C SER A 378 -34.60 -21.91 -14.46
N VAL A 379 -35.73 -21.96 -13.71
CA VAL A 379 -35.73 -21.52 -12.30
C VAL A 379 -34.81 -22.37 -11.44
N GLN A 380 -34.75 -23.67 -11.72
CA GLN A 380 -33.89 -24.59 -10.99
C GLN A 380 -32.39 -24.30 -11.29
N GLU A 381 -32.05 -23.99 -12.54
CA GLU A 381 -30.71 -23.61 -12.97
C GLU A 381 -30.26 -22.31 -12.28
N PHE A 382 -31.09 -21.26 -12.34
CA PHE A 382 -30.81 -20.00 -11.64
C PHE A 382 -30.76 -20.16 -10.12
N THR A 383 -31.55 -21.06 -9.54
CA THR A 383 -31.50 -21.35 -8.10
C THR A 383 -30.18 -22.01 -7.71
N GLN A 384 -29.64 -22.89 -8.56
CA GLN A 384 -28.31 -23.50 -8.34
C GLN A 384 -27.20 -22.46 -8.46
N ASP A 385 -27.30 -21.56 -9.44
CA ASP A 385 -26.30 -20.50 -9.62
C ASP A 385 -26.34 -19.50 -8.47
N LYS A 386 -27.54 -19.15 -7.97
CA LYS A 386 -27.70 -18.37 -6.75
C LYS A 386 -27.01 -19.04 -5.56
N ALA A 387 -27.23 -20.33 -5.36
CA ALA A 387 -26.60 -21.08 -4.27
C ALA A 387 -25.05 -21.10 -4.36
N LYS A 388 -24.49 -21.13 -5.58
CA LYS A 388 -23.04 -20.99 -5.78
C LYS A 388 -22.54 -19.62 -5.40
N GLU A 389 -23.22 -18.54 -5.82
CA GLU A 389 -22.84 -17.18 -5.47
C GLU A 389 -23.04 -16.88 -3.97
N GLU A 390 -24.09 -17.41 -3.34
CA GLU A 390 -24.29 -17.31 -1.90
C GLU A 390 -23.17 -18.00 -1.11
N LYS A 391 -22.72 -19.19 -1.53
CA LYS A 391 -21.55 -19.86 -0.95
C LYS A 391 -20.28 -19.02 -1.08
N LYS A 392 -20.02 -18.42 -2.24
CA LYS A 392 -18.87 -17.54 -2.41
C LYS A 392 -18.96 -16.35 -1.46
N ASN A 393 -20.13 -15.74 -1.33
CA ASN A 393 -20.35 -14.63 -0.40
C ASN A 393 -20.14 -15.02 1.06
N GLU A 394 -20.54 -16.24 1.46
CA GLU A 394 -20.24 -16.76 2.80
C GLU A 394 -18.73 -16.94 3.04
N TRP A 395 -17.99 -17.45 2.05
CA TRP A 395 -16.55 -17.58 2.16
C TRP A 395 -15.87 -16.22 2.27
N ILE A 396 -16.28 -15.24 1.45
CA ILE A 396 -15.75 -13.89 1.53
C ILE A 396 -15.99 -13.29 2.91
N LYS A 397 -17.19 -13.43 3.47
CA LYS A 397 -17.50 -12.95 4.83
C LYS A 397 -16.59 -13.58 5.88
N LYS A 398 -16.34 -14.89 5.80
CA LYS A 398 -15.41 -15.58 6.71
C LYS A 398 -13.99 -15.05 6.57
N ILE A 399 -13.54 -14.77 5.33
CA ILE A 399 -12.22 -14.19 5.08
C ILE A 399 -12.18 -12.74 5.59
N GLU A 400 -13.25 -11.95 5.39
CA GLU A 400 -13.38 -10.59 5.94
C GLU A 400 -13.30 -10.61 7.48
N ASP A 401 -13.92 -11.57 8.15
CA ASP A 401 -13.84 -11.74 9.61
C ASP A 401 -12.41 -12.10 10.04
N VAL A 402 -11.75 -13.01 9.32
CA VAL A 402 -10.35 -13.40 9.59
C VAL A 402 -9.38 -12.24 9.38
N LEU A 403 -9.60 -11.42 8.34
CA LEU A 403 -8.80 -10.21 8.07
C LEU A 403 -9.29 -8.99 8.86
N GLY A 404 -10.38 -9.12 9.58
CA GLY A 404 -10.94 -8.07 10.44
C GLY A 404 -10.05 -7.74 11.63
N ASP A 405 -10.40 -6.66 12.34
CA ASP A 405 -9.60 -6.17 13.47
C ASP A 405 -9.48 -7.19 14.61
N LYS A 406 -10.47 -8.10 14.74
CA LYS A 406 -10.47 -9.21 15.71
C LYS A 406 -9.89 -10.53 15.16
N GLY A 407 -9.41 -10.54 13.92
CA GLY A 407 -8.86 -11.71 13.26
C GLY A 407 -7.34 -11.83 13.39
N VAL A 408 -6.68 -12.05 12.24
CA VAL A 408 -5.22 -12.27 12.17
C VAL A 408 -4.44 -11.11 12.79
N LYS A 409 -4.92 -9.87 12.63
CA LYS A 409 -4.29 -8.68 13.20
C LYS A 409 -4.27 -8.74 14.73
N GLN A 410 -5.39 -9.07 15.36
CA GLN A 410 -5.46 -9.22 16.83
C GLN A 410 -4.57 -10.38 17.33
N LEU A 411 -4.54 -11.49 16.59
CA LEU A 411 -3.68 -12.62 16.93
C LEU A 411 -2.19 -12.23 16.88
N ALA A 412 -1.79 -11.48 15.85
CA ALA A 412 -0.43 -10.97 15.74
C ALA A 412 -0.12 -9.98 16.87
N LEU A 413 -1.05 -9.09 17.21
CA LEU A 413 -0.90 -8.15 18.33
C LEU A 413 -0.77 -8.90 19.68
N LYS A 414 -1.54 -9.95 19.92
CA LYS A 414 -1.40 -10.80 21.11
C LYS A 414 -0.01 -11.40 21.27
N THR A 415 0.68 -11.66 20.17
CA THR A 415 2.06 -12.17 20.19
C THR A 415 3.07 -11.05 20.42
N ILE A 416 2.79 -9.84 19.91
CA ILE A 416 3.69 -8.68 19.99
C ILE A 416 3.59 -7.99 21.36
N LEU A 417 2.39 -7.83 21.90
CA LEU A 417 2.12 -7.09 23.14
C LEU A 417 2.89 -7.57 24.37
N PRO A 418 3.01 -8.89 24.65
CA PRO A 418 3.82 -9.34 25.77
C PRO A 418 5.29 -8.93 25.65
N SER A 419 5.86 -9.01 24.45
CA SER A 419 7.24 -8.58 24.19
C SER A 419 7.37 -7.05 24.29
N LEU A 420 6.39 -6.29 23.82
CA LEU A 420 6.35 -4.83 23.97
C LEU A 420 6.31 -4.44 25.43
N ASN A 421 5.35 -4.99 26.18
CA ASN A 421 5.16 -4.69 27.61
C ASN A 421 6.38 -5.13 28.44
N GLY A 422 6.98 -6.27 28.11
CA GLY A 422 8.23 -6.73 28.72
C GLY A 422 9.39 -5.78 28.49
N ASN A 423 9.59 -5.33 27.25
CA ASN A 423 10.62 -4.34 26.90
C ASN A 423 10.36 -2.98 27.60
N ILE A 424 9.10 -2.53 27.66
CA ILE A 424 8.72 -1.31 28.39
C ILE A 424 9.09 -1.45 29.86
N SER A 425 8.73 -2.54 30.50
CA SER A 425 9.03 -2.78 31.92
C SER A 425 10.55 -2.77 32.18
N GLU A 426 11.33 -3.43 31.34
CA GLU A 426 12.81 -3.42 31.42
C GLU A 426 13.37 -2.00 31.34
N LEU A 427 12.88 -1.22 30.36
CA LEU A 427 13.35 0.15 30.14
C LEU A 427 12.88 1.12 31.23
N MET A 428 11.66 0.98 31.72
CA MET A 428 11.15 1.74 32.87
C MET A 428 12.05 1.54 34.10
N ASN A 429 12.44 0.30 34.37
CA ASN A 429 13.38 -0.01 35.45
C ASN A 429 14.77 0.61 35.21
N SER A 430 15.28 0.54 33.97
CA SER A 430 16.56 1.15 33.60
C SER A 430 16.56 2.68 33.72
N LEU A 431 15.41 3.30 33.54
CA LEU A 431 15.21 4.74 33.69
C LEU A 431 14.84 5.14 35.13
N HIS A 432 14.85 4.19 36.07
CA HIS A 432 14.49 4.38 37.48
C HIS A 432 13.10 5.03 37.66
N LEU A 433 12.14 4.67 36.80
CA LEU A 433 10.78 5.15 36.88
C LEU A 433 9.94 4.25 37.80
N PRO A 434 9.20 4.82 38.78
CA PRO A 434 8.42 4.04 39.73
C PRO A 434 7.06 3.59 39.16
N TYR A 435 6.90 3.63 37.87
CA TYR A 435 5.65 3.32 37.17
C TYR A 435 5.77 2.00 36.41
N THR A 436 4.69 1.26 36.37
CA THR A 436 4.50 0.15 35.43
C THR A 436 3.55 0.63 34.33
N VAL A 437 4.00 0.54 33.10
CA VAL A 437 3.21 0.91 31.92
C VAL A 437 2.96 -0.33 31.10
N THR A 438 1.69 -0.59 30.78
CA THR A 438 1.28 -1.70 29.93
C THR A 438 0.26 -1.24 28.90
N PHE A 439 0.24 -1.92 27.77
CA PHE A 439 -0.77 -1.75 26.74
C PHE A 439 -1.61 -3.01 26.62
N ASP A 440 -2.92 -2.83 26.46
CA ASP A 440 -3.86 -3.90 26.14
C ASP A 440 -3.96 -4.15 24.62
N GLU A 441 -4.81 -5.09 24.22
CA GLU A 441 -5.03 -5.45 22.81
C GLU A 441 -5.62 -4.29 21.97
N ASP A 442 -6.21 -3.32 22.63
CA ASP A 442 -6.75 -2.11 22.00
C ASP A 442 -5.79 -0.92 22.05
N PHE A 443 -4.55 -1.13 22.54
CA PHE A 443 -3.53 -0.10 22.80
C PHE A 443 -3.95 0.99 23.78
N ASN A 444 -4.91 0.69 24.67
CA ASN A 444 -5.11 1.53 25.83
C ASN A 444 -3.91 1.37 26.76
N ALA A 445 -3.40 2.50 27.22
CA ALA A 445 -2.29 2.51 28.14
C ALA A 445 -2.84 2.48 29.58
N SER A 446 -2.39 1.53 30.37
CA SER A 446 -2.54 1.51 31.82
C SER A 446 -1.22 1.90 32.46
N VAL A 447 -1.26 2.88 33.36
CA VAL A 447 -0.11 3.33 34.14
C VAL A 447 -0.41 3.03 35.61
N VAL A 448 0.43 2.19 36.22
CA VAL A 448 0.28 1.78 37.61
C VAL A 448 1.42 2.34 38.45
N HIS A 449 1.10 2.95 39.58
CA HIS A 449 2.05 3.43 40.56
C HIS A 449 1.68 2.88 41.94
N MET A 450 2.63 2.22 42.64
CA MET A 450 2.41 1.59 43.96
C MET A 450 1.20 0.64 44.01
N GLY A 451 0.90 -0.04 42.88
CA GLY A 451 -0.21 -0.99 42.77
C GLY A 451 -1.57 -0.38 42.43
N GLU A 452 -1.67 0.94 42.30
CA GLU A 452 -2.90 1.63 41.88
C GLU A 452 -2.76 2.21 40.44
N GLU A 453 -3.83 2.10 39.66
CA GLU A 453 -3.88 2.70 38.35
C GLU A 453 -4.05 4.21 38.45
N ILE A 454 -3.17 4.96 37.78
CA ILE A 454 -3.18 6.42 37.77
C ILE A 454 -3.46 6.98 36.38
N SER A 455 -4.03 8.17 36.33
CA SER A 455 -4.21 8.87 35.06
C SER A 455 -2.86 9.33 34.51
N THR A 456 -2.68 9.21 33.18
CA THR A 456 -1.50 9.75 32.49
C THR A 456 -1.33 11.26 32.68
N SER A 457 -2.41 11.98 33.04
CA SER A 457 -2.37 13.42 33.33
C SER A 457 -1.71 13.78 34.65
N THR A 458 -1.50 12.82 35.55
CA THR A 458 -0.83 13.04 36.84
C THR A 458 0.69 13.02 36.74
N LEU A 459 1.23 12.49 35.63
CA LEU A 459 2.66 12.48 35.38
C LEU A 459 3.15 13.89 35.08
N SER A 460 4.27 14.29 35.67
CA SER A 460 4.98 15.51 35.29
C SER A 460 5.45 15.46 33.83
N THR A 461 5.72 16.60 33.22
CA THR A 461 6.18 16.66 31.83
C THR A 461 7.47 15.86 31.62
N GLY A 462 8.41 15.90 32.58
CA GLY A 462 9.66 15.15 32.53
C GLY A 462 9.45 13.63 32.64
N GLU A 463 8.63 13.20 33.58
CA GLU A 463 8.27 11.79 33.74
C GLU A 463 7.56 11.24 32.51
N MET A 464 6.58 12.00 31.99
CA MET A 464 5.88 11.63 30.77
C MET A 464 6.86 11.39 29.61
N LYS A 465 7.86 12.26 29.45
CA LYS A 465 8.88 12.12 28.41
C LYS A 465 9.78 10.91 28.62
N LYS A 466 10.16 10.62 29.87
CA LYS A 466 10.92 9.40 30.18
C LYS A 466 10.10 8.14 29.85
N VAL A 467 8.80 8.14 30.16
CA VAL A 467 7.89 7.04 29.81
C VAL A 467 7.72 6.92 28.28
N ASP A 468 7.47 8.02 27.60
CA ASP A 468 7.37 8.03 26.14
C ASP A 468 8.67 7.50 25.48
N PHE A 469 9.81 7.85 26.05
CA PHE A 469 11.10 7.36 25.61
C PHE A 469 11.26 5.85 25.84
N ALA A 470 10.84 5.33 26.98
CA ALA A 470 10.83 3.89 27.23
C ALA A 470 9.95 3.13 26.25
N VAL A 471 8.75 3.65 25.98
CA VAL A 471 7.83 3.08 24.97
C VAL A 471 8.46 3.12 23.58
N LEU A 472 9.03 4.24 23.19
CA LEU A 472 9.71 4.42 21.90
C LEU A 472 10.82 3.40 21.70
N LEU A 473 11.73 3.29 22.65
CA LEU A 473 12.83 2.34 22.59
C LEU A 473 12.34 0.89 22.57
N SER A 474 11.24 0.59 23.27
CA SER A 474 10.62 -0.74 23.23
C SER A 474 10.10 -1.09 21.85
N VAL A 475 9.49 -0.13 21.17
CA VAL A 475 9.05 -0.29 19.79
C VAL A 475 10.27 -0.49 18.86
N ILE A 476 11.36 0.27 19.04
CA ILE A 476 12.59 0.11 18.26
C ILE A 476 13.22 -1.27 18.48
N LYS A 477 13.26 -1.76 19.73
CA LYS A 477 13.70 -3.14 20.03
C LYS A 477 12.91 -4.18 19.23
N LEU A 478 11.58 -4.07 19.22
CA LEU A 478 10.71 -4.97 18.45
C LEU A 478 10.93 -4.85 16.95
N MET A 479 11.09 -3.62 16.44
CA MET A 479 11.36 -3.41 15.03
C MET A 479 12.70 -3.99 14.60
N LYS A 480 13.70 -3.93 15.45
CA LYS A 480 15.02 -4.50 15.17
C LYS A 480 14.95 -6.03 15.00
N ILE A 481 14.03 -6.71 15.68
CA ILE A 481 13.78 -8.14 15.49
C ILE A 481 13.28 -8.41 14.06
N ARG A 482 12.39 -7.58 13.54
CA ARG A 482 11.84 -7.72 12.19
C ARG A 482 12.77 -7.18 11.11
N PHE A 483 13.38 -6.03 11.36
CA PHE A 483 14.27 -5.32 10.44
C PHE A 483 15.69 -5.30 11.03
N SER A 484 16.28 -6.48 11.20
CA SER A 484 17.61 -6.64 11.81
C SER A 484 18.70 -5.81 11.13
N SER A 485 18.47 -5.46 9.88
CA SER A 485 19.39 -4.71 9.03
C SER A 485 19.43 -3.20 9.27
N ILE A 486 18.52 -2.61 10.06
CA ILE A 486 18.57 -1.17 10.38
C ILE A 486 19.67 -0.90 11.40
N ASN A 487 20.60 0.01 11.08
CA ASN A 487 21.66 0.41 12.00
C ASN A 487 21.67 1.91 12.34
N LEU A 488 20.57 2.63 12.08
CA LEU A 488 20.46 4.08 12.33
C LEU A 488 19.24 4.41 13.17
N LEU A 489 19.39 5.45 14.00
CA LEU A 489 18.31 6.09 14.73
C LEU A 489 18.60 7.58 14.90
N PHE A 490 17.68 8.45 14.52
CA PHE A 490 17.74 9.89 14.77
C PHE A 490 16.74 10.27 15.84
N LEU A 491 17.19 10.96 16.86
CA LEU A 491 16.41 11.45 17.98
C LEU A 491 16.52 12.97 18.02
N ASP A 492 15.48 13.66 17.51
CA ASP A 492 15.50 15.11 17.39
C ASP A 492 14.70 15.76 18.53
N GLU A 493 15.40 16.56 19.37
CA GLU A 493 14.85 17.35 20.49
C GLU A 493 14.09 16.55 21.57
N ILE A 494 14.32 15.24 21.68
CA ILE A 494 13.58 14.39 22.63
C ILE A 494 13.86 14.71 24.11
N PHE A 495 14.97 15.39 24.41
CA PHE A 495 15.39 15.72 25.77
C PHE A 495 14.83 17.05 26.29
N SER A 496 14.05 17.77 25.48
CA SER A 496 13.43 19.03 25.92
C SER A 496 12.51 18.77 27.12
N SER A 497 12.69 19.56 28.20
CA SER A 497 11.93 19.44 29.47
C SER A 497 12.23 18.19 30.32
N VAL A 498 13.34 17.49 30.08
CA VAL A 498 13.86 16.46 30.98
C VAL A 498 14.91 17.10 31.90
N ASP A 499 14.88 16.73 33.17
CA ASP A 499 15.85 17.16 34.17
C ASP A 499 17.27 16.64 33.85
N PRO A 500 18.35 17.29 34.30
CA PRO A 500 19.72 16.86 33.97
C PRO A 500 20.02 15.40 34.36
N ASP A 501 19.59 14.96 35.52
CA ASP A 501 19.78 13.55 35.98
C ASP A 501 19.01 12.57 35.09
N GLY A 502 17.81 12.96 34.64
CA GLY A 502 17.02 12.20 33.69
C GLY A 502 17.69 12.13 32.32
N VAL A 503 18.29 13.21 31.84
CA VAL A 503 19.07 13.20 30.59
C VAL A 503 20.23 12.23 30.68
N TYR A 504 20.97 12.23 31.79
CA TYR A 504 22.07 11.30 32.02
C TYR A 504 21.60 9.84 32.01
N THR A 505 20.50 9.54 32.70
CA THR A 505 19.92 8.21 32.77
C THR A 505 19.44 7.72 31.40
N ILE A 506 18.77 8.59 30.63
CA ILE A 506 18.31 8.30 29.29
C ILE A 506 19.50 8.02 28.35
N LEU A 507 20.54 8.85 28.39
CA LEU A 507 21.72 8.67 27.53
C LEU A 507 22.48 7.39 27.84
N ASN A 508 22.65 7.02 29.11
CA ASN A 508 23.24 5.75 29.50
C ASN A 508 22.41 4.54 29.04
N THR A 509 21.10 4.66 29.11
CA THR A 509 20.19 3.63 28.59
C THR A 509 20.28 3.54 27.06
N LEU A 510 20.37 4.67 26.36
CA LEU A 510 20.61 4.73 24.93
C LEU A 510 21.92 4.07 24.55
N ARG A 511 22.99 4.37 25.28
CA ARG A 511 24.31 3.78 25.05
C ARG A 511 24.24 2.26 25.05
N LYS A 512 23.64 1.70 26.12
CA LYS A 512 23.44 0.26 26.22
C LYS A 512 22.64 -0.31 25.04
N ILE A 513 21.58 0.37 24.64
CA ILE A 513 20.76 -0.06 23.49
C ILE A 513 21.51 0.05 22.16
N CYS A 514 22.36 1.07 21.98
CA CYS A 514 23.23 1.18 20.81
C CYS A 514 24.08 -0.08 20.67
N ASP A 515 24.72 -0.50 21.76
CA ASP A 515 25.60 -1.65 21.77
C ASP A 515 24.83 -2.97 21.58
N ASP A 516 23.71 -3.15 22.31
CA ASP A 516 22.88 -4.36 22.25
C ASP A 516 22.24 -4.58 20.87
N LEU A 517 21.79 -3.50 20.22
CA LEU A 517 21.06 -3.57 18.95
C LEU A 517 21.93 -3.30 17.71
N GLY A 518 23.16 -2.93 17.88
CA GLY A 518 24.02 -2.58 16.75
C GLY A 518 23.55 -1.32 16.03
N LEU A 519 23.24 -0.21 16.76
CA LEU A 519 22.72 1.04 16.21
C LEU A 519 23.72 2.16 16.28
N ASN A 520 23.73 3.02 15.27
CA ASN A 520 24.28 4.37 15.31
C ASN A 520 23.15 5.35 15.64
N VAL A 521 23.22 5.99 16.81
CA VAL A 521 22.16 6.88 17.30
C VAL A 521 22.63 8.33 17.23
N PHE A 522 21.89 9.15 16.53
CA PHE A 522 22.13 10.58 16.38
C PHE A 522 21.18 11.35 17.27
N VAL A 523 21.73 11.97 18.29
CA VAL A 523 20.99 12.80 19.24
C VAL A 523 21.14 14.26 18.83
N ILE A 524 20.06 14.85 18.36
CA ILE A 524 19.97 16.28 18.02
C ILE A 524 19.37 16.99 19.22
N ASN A 525 20.11 17.91 19.83
CA ASN A 525 19.62 18.72 20.94
C ASN A 525 20.16 20.14 20.91
N HIS A 526 19.37 21.09 21.42
CA HIS A 526 19.74 22.49 21.52
C HIS A 526 20.34 22.87 22.90
N ALA A 527 19.94 22.14 23.93
CA ALA A 527 20.45 22.33 25.27
C ALA A 527 21.84 21.68 25.41
N PRO A 528 22.68 22.19 26.32
CA PRO A 528 23.95 21.54 26.67
C PRO A 528 23.72 20.09 27.10
N MET A 529 24.54 19.18 26.59
CA MET A 529 24.48 17.75 26.85
C MET A 529 25.81 17.28 27.45
N PRO A 530 25.82 16.25 28.30
CA PRO A 530 27.03 15.63 28.80
C PRO A 530 27.79 14.95 27.64
N THR A 531 28.81 15.63 27.13
CA THR A 531 29.52 15.21 25.91
C THR A 531 30.27 13.90 26.12
N GLU A 532 30.70 13.60 27.32
CA GLU A 532 31.47 12.42 27.71
C GLU A 532 30.75 11.07 27.48
N ILE A 533 29.43 11.10 27.29
CA ILE A 533 28.64 9.89 27.01
C ILE A 533 28.66 9.55 25.53
N PHE A 534 28.96 10.53 24.69
CA PHE A 534 28.94 10.36 23.23
C PHE A 534 30.30 9.88 22.71
N ASP A 535 30.28 9.12 21.59
CA ASP A 535 31.51 8.72 20.89
C ASP A 535 31.96 9.81 19.93
N TYR A 536 31.02 10.54 19.37
CA TYR A 536 31.24 11.55 18.36
C TYR A 536 30.41 12.78 18.62
N LYS A 537 31.01 13.95 18.41
CA LYS A 537 30.34 15.23 18.34
C LYS A 537 30.29 15.70 16.89
N MET A 538 29.10 15.92 16.39
CA MET A 538 28.85 16.47 15.07
C MET A 538 28.38 17.91 15.22
N GLU A 539 29.19 18.85 14.83
CA GLU A 539 28.87 20.27 14.89
C GLU A 539 28.54 20.80 13.51
N ILE A 540 27.32 21.37 13.37
CA ILE A 540 26.87 21.96 12.12
C ILE A 540 26.90 23.49 12.29
N GLN A 541 27.86 24.11 11.60
CA GLN A 541 28.09 25.54 11.61
C GLN A 541 27.63 26.19 10.30
N LYS A 542 27.02 27.37 10.37
CA LYS A 542 26.78 28.19 9.18
C LYS A 542 27.98 29.06 8.89
N ARG A 543 28.59 28.86 7.71
CA ARG A 543 29.66 29.71 7.19
C ARG A 543 29.26 30.24 5.83
N ASN A 544 29.30 31.56 5.64
CA ASN A 544 28.92 32.19 4.37
C ASN A 544 27.53 31.76 3.84
N ASN A 545 26.54 31.67 4.71
CA ASN A 545 25.18 31.22 4.44
C ASN A 545 25.01 29.72 4.10
N PHE A 546 26.05 28.94 4.15
CA PHE A 546 26.01 27.48 3.92
C PHE A 546 26.31 26.73 5.21
N SER A 547 25.69 25.57 5.34
CA SER A 547 25.95 24.64 6.45
C SER A 547 27.22 23.84 6.15
N ASP A 548 28.05 23.67 7.17
CA ASP A 548 29.27 22.87 7.13
C ASP A 548 29.25 21.90 8.32
N LEU A 549 29.58 20.65 8.06
CA LEU A 549 29.61 19.59 9.06
C LEU A 549 31.04 19.36 9.54
N LEU A 550 31.23 19.41 10.84
CA LEU A 550 32.47 19.05 11.52
C LEU A 550 32.17 17.83 12.42
N ILE A 551 33.03 16.82 12.36
CA ILE A 551 32.89 15.61 13.18
C ILE A 551 34.14 15.46 13.98
N GLU A 552 33.99 15.36 15.29
CA GLU A 552 35.07 15.14 16.25
C GLU A 552 34.74 13.87 17.06
N LYS A 553 35.77 13.06 17.31
CA LYS A 553 35.67 11.94 18.25
C LYS A 553 35.82 12.50 19.66
N VAL A 554 34.90 12.18 20.57
CA VAL A 554 34.92 12.64 21.96
C VAL A 554 35.92 11.81 22.78
#